data_f3774f9fec30be57c5962301dd3cec9c
#
_entry.id   f3774f9fec30be57c5962301dd3cec9c
#
_cell.length_a   1.000
_cell.length_b   1.000
_cell.length_c   1.000
_cell.angle_alpha   90.00
_cell.angle_beta   90.00
_cell.angle_gamma   90.00
#
_symmetry.space_group_name_H-M   'P 1'
#
loop_
_entity.id
_entity.type
_entity.pdbx_description
1 polymer ?
#
loop_
_entity_poly.entity_id
_entity_poly.type
_entity_poly.pdbx_seq_one_letter_code
_entity_poly.pdbx_strand_id
1 'polypeptide(L)'
;MLKSNISFLPPELMDVVRLFEGAEQLEIAHTGDYDGAVFRNTFVIDGAAYSAADGAEAHGQLAYKSLCKRYAKLALYRILSGRTGISLPWGALTGIRPTRHAYAELEAGRPFEPLFEKMCVSEENIGLVRRVIEGQKGIYERREGNCDLFISLPFCPSKCTYCSFITAPIAATRKYLPDYLAALEEELAAAGALIKNLRSVYIGGGTPFALEAEERERVLRPVAPLRANGGEYT
;
A
#
# COMPACT_ATOMS: atom_id res chain seq x y z
N MET A 1 24.11 9.89 -0.46
CA MET A 1 23.46 9.66 0.88
C MET A 1 22.22 10.56 0.99
N LEU A 2 21.06 10.05 1.48
CA LEU A 2 19.82 10.84 1.63
C LEU A 2 19.54 11.15 3.09
N LYS A 3 19.30 12.42 3.42
CA LYS A 3 18.93 12.91 4.75
C LYS A 3 17.65 13.75 4.68
N SER A 4 16.84 13.76 5.75
CA SER A 4 15.64 14.59 5.89
C SER A 4 15.46 15.02 7.34
N ASN A 5 14.92 16.24 7.56
CA ASN A 5 14.48 16.69 8.88
C ASN A 5 13.19 16.00 9.34
N ILE A 6 12.48 15.32 8.44
CA ILE A 6 11.28 14.53 8.74
C ILE A 6 11.68 13.06 8.78
N SER A 7 11.77 12.47 9.97
CA SER A 7 12.40 11.17 10.24
C SER A 7 11.84 9.98 9.48
N PHE A 8 10.58 10.01 9.06
CA PHE A 8 9.93 8.90 8.34
C PHE A 8 10.04 9.05 6.80
N LEU A 9 10.62 10.12 6.26
CA LEU A 9 10.71 10.35 4.81
C LEU A 9 11.90 9.67 4.13
N PRO A 10 13.10 9.51 4.74
CA PRO A 10 14.23 8.95 4.00
C PRO A 10 13.97 7.63 3.28
N PRO A 11 13.33 6.60 3.88
CA PRO A 11 13.00 5.37 3.17
C PRO A 11 12.07 5.60 1.97
N GLU A 12 11.06 6.45 2.15
CA GLU A 12 10.08 6.79 1.13
C GLU A 12 10.67 7.55 -0.06
N LEU A 13 11.63 8.42 0.22
CA LEU A 13 12.34 9.18 -0.82
C LEU A 13 13.34 8.29 -1.56
N MET A 14 13.97 7.33 -0.87
CA MET A 14 14.83 6.34 -1.53
C MET A 14 14.08 5.46 -2.54
N ASP A 15 12.79 5.19 -2.33
CA ASP A 15 11.96 4.51 -3.32
C ASP A 15 11.87 5.30 -4.63
N VAL A 16 11.85 6.63 -4.55
CA VAL A 16 11.87 7.50 -5.74
C VAL A 16 13.27 7.54 -6.37
N VAL A 17 14.32 7.65 -5.54
CA VAL A 17 15.72 7.68 -6.04
C VAL A 17 16.04 6.42 -6.85
N ARG A 18 15.61 5.24 -6.37
CA ARG A 18 15.83 3.95 -7.06
C ARG A 18 15.16 3.81 -8.41
N LEU A 19 14.21 4.67 -8.74
CA LEU A 19 13.58 4.69 -10.07
C LEU A 19 14.49 5.27 -11.16
N PHE A 20 15.54 5.99 -10.77
CA PHE A 20 16.45 6.66 -11.69
C PHE A 20 17.85 6.05 -11.57
N GLU A 21 18.31 5.42 -12.63
CA GLU A 21 19.63 4.79 -12.66
C GLU A 21 20.75 5.78 -12.30
N GLY A 22 21.62 5.37 -11.39
CA GLY A 22 22.72 6.20 -10.91
C GLY A 22 22.35 7.26 -9.86
N ALA A 23 21.06 7.52 -9.61
CA ALA A 23 20.64 8.52 -8.63
C ALA A 23 20.94 8.13 -7.17
N GLU A 24 21.19 6.85 -6.89
CA GLU A 24 21.60 6.39 -5.56
C GLU A 24 22.97 6.93 -5.11
N GLN A 25 23.80 7.39 -6.06
CA GLN A 25 25.11 7.99 -5.80
C GLN A 25 25.01 9.47 -5.41
N LEU A 26 23.87 10.12 -5.65
CA LEU A 26 23.67 11.53 -5.35
C LEU A 26 23.68 11.80 -3.85
N GLU A 27 24.24 12.94 -3.46
CA GLU A 27 24.08 13.49 -2.12
C GLU A 27 22.79 14.31 -2.07
N ILE A 28 21.79 13.84 -1.30
CA ILE A 28 20.46 14.46 -1.23
C ILE A 28 20.16 14.86 0.21
N ALA A 29 19.97 16.16 0.44
CA ALA A 29 19.42 16.69 1.68
C ALA A 29 18.01 17.24 1.42
N HIS A 30 17.07 16.85 2.27
CA HIS A 30 15.68 17.29 2.22
C HIS A 30 15.31 18.03 3.49
N THR A 31 14.62 19.16 3.34
CA THR A 31 13.96 19.90 4.42
C THR A 31 12.50 20.10 4.06
N GLY A 32 11.61 19.57 4.88
CA GLY A 32 10.16 19.79 4.77
C GLY A 32 9.65 20.69 5.89
N ASP A 33 8.77 21.62 5.55
CA ASP A 33 8.07 22.52 6.46
C ASP A 33 6.57 22.55 6.12
N TYR A 34 5.70 22.51 7.14
CA TYR A 34 4.26 22.52 6.99
C TYR A 34 3.61 23.51 7.96
N ASP A 35 2.94 24.51 7.43
CA ASP A 35 2.31 25.59 8.21
C ASP A 35 0.81 25.34 8.52
N GLY A 36 0.29 24.17 8.19
CA GLY A 36 -1.13 23.83 8.34
C GLY A 36 -1.93 23.92 7.03
N ALA A 37 -1.43 24.61 6.02
CA ALA A 37 -2.08 24.79 4.73
C ALA A 37 -1.17 24.49 3.54
N VAL A 38 0.13 24.71 3.67
CA VAL A 38 1.12 24.53 2.60
C VAL A 38 2.27 23.68 3.10
N PHE A 39 2.61 22.63 2.36
CA PHE A 39 3.81 21.87 2.59
C PHE A 39 4.92 22.32 1.64
N ARG A 40 6.01 22.82 2.20
CA ARG A 40 7.19 23.29 1.48
C ARG A 40 8.28 22.25 1.55
N ASN A 41 8.81 21.91 0.39
CA ASN A 41 9.93 20.99 0.24
C ASN A 41 11.14 21.75 -0.30
N THR A 42 12.28 21.62 0.34
CA THR A 42 13.57 22.06 -0.19
C THR A 42 14.49 20.87 -0.29
N PHE A 43 15.00 20.63 -1.49
CA PHE A 43 16.01 19.61 -1.76
C PHE A 43 17.32 20.29 -2.13
N VAL A 44 18.42 19.82 -1.55
CA VAL A 44 19.77 20.13 -2.00
C VAL A 44 20.35 18.84 -2.56
N ILE A 45 20.67 18.84 -3.86
CA ILE A 45 21.18 17.67 -4.57
C ILE A 45 22.50 18.05 -5.22
N ASP A 46 23.61 17.44 -4.75
CA ASP A 46 24.99 17.77 -5.16
C ASP A 46 25.27 19.29 -5.11
N GLY A 47 24.81 19.95 -4.05
CA GLY A 47 24.96 21.40 -3.86
C GLY A 47 23.93 22.29 -4.58
N ALA A 48 23.14 21.76 -5.50
CA ALA A 48 22.07 22.53 -6.15
C ALA A 48 20.77 22.49 -5.33
N ALA A 49 20.17 23.66 -5.09
CA ALA A 49 18.93 23.79 -4.31
C ALA A 49 17.69 23.83 -5.22
N TYR A 50 16.65 23.10 -4.81
CA TYR A 50 15.35 23.01 -5.47
C TYR A 50 14.27 23.19 -4.43
N SER A 51 13.24 24.00 -4.73
CA SER A 51 12.12 24.22 -3.84
C SER A 51 10.79 23.92 -4.54
N ALA A 52 9.85 23.34 -3.79
CA ALA A 52 8.49 23.11 -4.22
C ALA A 52 7.53 23.38 -3.06
N ALA A 53 6.34 23.88 -3.36
CA ALA A 53 5.29 24.11 -2.39
C ALA A 53 3.96 23.55 -2.90
N ASP A 54 3.27 22.83 -2.05
CA ASP A 54 1.99 22.20 -2.37
C ASP A 54 0.96 22.55 -1.29
N GLY A 55 -0.15 23.19 -1.71
CA GLY A 55 -1.29 23.45 -0.84
C GLY A 55 -2.06 22.16 -0.55
N ALA A 56 -2.23 21.82 0.71
CA ALA A 56 -3.11 20.75 1.16
C ALA A 56 -3.31 20.83 2.68
N GLU A 57 -4.52 20.57 3.12
CA GLU A 57 -4.83 20.47 4.54
C GLU A 57 -4.69 19.02 5.02
N ALA A 58 -4.22 18.85 6.24
CA ALA A 58 -4.10 17.56 6.89
C ALA A 58 -4.65 17.62 8.32
N HIS A 59 -5.70 16.86 8.59
CA HIS A 59 -6.29 16.77 9.91
C HIS A 59 -5.80 15.48 10.61
N GLY A 60 -4.94 15.68 11.62
CA GLY A 60 -4.37 14.59 12.41
C GLY A 60 -3.08 14.00 11.83
N GLN A 61 -2.42 13.19 12.66
CA GLN A 61 -1.08 12.68 12.41
C GLN A 61 -0.97 11.79 11.15
N LEU A 62 -1.99 10.96 10.89
CA LEU A 62 -1.98 10.05 9.73
C LEU A 62 -2.12 10.83 8.42
N ALA A 63 -3.02 11.82 8.38
CA ALA A 63 -3.19 12.68 7.22
C ALA A 63 -1.92 13.50 6.94
N TYR A 64 -1.30 14.07 7.99
CA TYR A 64 -0.02 14.76 7.90
C TYR A 64 1.09 13.86 7.31
N LYS A 65 1.26 12.63 7.83
CA LYS A 65 2.25 11.70 7.28
C LYS A 65 1.99 11.38 5.81
N SER A 66 0.73 11.15 5.44
CA SER A 66 0.34 10.87 4.06
C SER A 66 0.62 12.05 3.13
N LEU A 67 0.33 13.27 3.59
CA LEU A 67 0.61 14.52 2.88
C LEU A 67 2.12 14.69 2.63
N CYS A 68 2.92 14.58 3.69
CA CYS A 68 4.37 14.71 3.58
C CYS A 68 4.98 13.70 2.61
N LYS A 69 4.58 12.42 2.71
CA LYS A 69 5.04 11.36 1.81
C LYS A 69 4.68 11.67 0.35
N ARG A 70 3.44 12.06 0.10
CA ARG A 70 2.94 12.35 -1.26
C ARG A 70 3.73 13.48 -1.91
N TYR A 71 3.83 14.61 -1.24
CA TYR A 71 4.40 15.82 -1.85
C TYR A 71 5.93 15.85 -1.84
N ALA A 72 6.58 15.22 -0.87
CA ALA A 72 8.02 15.07 -0.90
C ALA A 72 8.47 14.11 -2.03
N LYS A 73 7.75 12.98 -2.23
CA LYS A 73 7.98 12.08 -3.36
C LYS A 73 7.77 12.79 -4.70
N LEU A 74 6.68 13.55 -4.83
CA LEU A 74 6.38 14.30 -6.05
C LEU A 74 7.46 15.32 -6.38
N ALA A 75 7.89 16.11 -5.39
CA ALA A 75 8.92 17.12 -5.58
C ALA A 75 10.24 16.47 -6.02
N LEU A 76 10.68 15.41 -5.33
CA LEU A 76 11.91 14.68 -5.69
C LEU A 76 11.81 14.04 -7.08
N TYR A 77 10.68 13.41 -7.41
CA TYR A 77 10.45 12.82 -8.73
C TYR A 77 10.60 13.85 -9.84
N ARG A 78 9.95 15.02 -9.71
CA ARG A 78 10.04 16.11 -10.69
C ARG A 78 11.47 16.62 -10.87
N ILE A 79 12.22 16.74 -9.79
CA ILE A 79 13.62 17.16 -9.85
C ILE A 79 14.46 16.13 -10.61
N LEU A 80 14.37 14.85 -10.23
CA LEU A 80 15.14 13.78 -10.86
C LEU A 80 14.73 13.55 -12.32
N SER A 81 13.44 13.58 -12.63
CA SER A 81 12.93 13.52 -14.00
C SER A 81 13.45 14.67 -14.86
N GLY A 82 13.45 15.90 -14.33
CA GLY A 82 14.00 17.06 -15.01
C GLY A 82 15.52 16.99 -15.23
N ARG A 83 16.28 16.40 -14.28
CA ARG A 83 17.74 16.24 -14.40
C ARG A 83 18.13 15.15 -15.38
N THR A 84 17.37 14.07 -15.47
CA THR A 84 17.69 12.88 -16.26
C THR A 84 16.99 12.87 -17.64
N GLY A 85 15.93 13.66 -17.81
CA GLY A 85 15.05 13.59 -18.97
C GLY A 85 14.14 12.36 -19.00
N ILE A 86 14.14 11.53 -17.92
CA ILE A 86 13.38 10.28 -17.87
C ILE A 86 12.02 10.55 -17.23
N SER A 87 10.94 10.15 -17.91
CA SER A 87 9.58 10.13 -17.40
C SER A 87 9.09 8.69 -17.23
N LEU A 88 8.57 8.34 -16.06
CA LEU A 88 8.11 7.00 -15.76
C LEU A 88 6.59 6.90 -15.83
N PRO A 89 6.02 5.76 -16.30
CA PRO A 89 4.59 5.64 -16.55
C PRO A 89 3.69 5.90 -15.33
N TRP A 90 4.16 5.60 -14.12
CA TRP A 90 3.45 5.84 -12.86
C TRP A 90 3.89 7.13 -12.15
N GLY A 91 4.80 7.91 -12.73
CA GLY A 91 5.27 9.16 -12.16
C GLY A 91 5.79 9.01 -10.75
N ALA A 92 5.32 9.87 -9.86
CA ALA A 92 5.67 9.87 -8.44
C ALA A 92 4.86 8.85 -7.60
N LEU A 93 3.95 8.09 -8.18
CA LEU A 93 3.18 7.05 -7.49
C LEU A 93 4.04 5.78 -7.36
N THR A 94 4.87 5.71 -6.33
CA THR A 94 5.74 4.56 -6.04
C THR A 94 5.16 3.69 -4.92
N GLY A 95 5.20 2.36 -5.10
CA GLY A 95 4.82 1.40 -4.07
C GLY A 95 3.36 1.48 -3.62
N ILE A 96 2.47 2.03 -4.43
CA ILE A 96 1.09 2.30 -4.08
C ILE A 96 0.13 1.51 -4.98
N ARG A 97 -1.04 1.23 -4.45
CA ARG A 97 -2.18 0.71 -5.21
C ARG A 97 -2.89 1.89 -5.90
N PRO A 98 -2.72 2.10 -7.22
CA PRO A 98 -3.28 3.30 -7.88
C PRO A 98 -4.81 3.36 -7.74
N THR A 99 -5.51 2.25 -7.90
CA THR A 99 -6.97 2.19 -7.75
C THR A 99 -7.45 2.66 -6.39
N ARG A 100 -6.70 2.40 -5.30
CA ARG A 100 -7.06 2.89 -3.96
C ARG A 100 -7.10 4.41 -3.89
N HIS A 101 -6.15 5.09 -4.56
CA HIS A 101 -6.14 6.56 -4.62
C HIS A 101 -7.29 7.08 -5.48
N ALA A 102 -7.56 6.43 -6.61
CA ALA A 102 -8.67 6.79 -7.45
C ALA A 102 -10.02 6.64 -6.73
N TYR A 103 -10.24 5.53 -6.03
CA TYR A 103 -11.45 5.34 -5.21
C TYR A 103 -11.57 6.38 -4.10
N ALA A 104 -10.47 6.75 -3.43
CA ALA A 104 -10.52 7.77 -2.39
C ALA A 104 -10.95 9.16 -2.93
N GLU A 105 -10.56 9.52 -4.15
CA GLU A 105 -11.04 10.75 -4.80
C GLU A 105 -12.52 10.63 -5.18
N LEU A 106 -12.92 9.51 -5.80
CA LEU A 106 -14.31 9.27 -6.18
C LEU A 106 -15.27 9.23 -4.98
N GLU A 107 -14.85 8.61 -3.87
CA GLU A 107 -15.62 8.58 -2.61
C GLU A 107 -15.76 9.99 -2.00
N ALA A 108 -14.78 10.86 -2.25
CA ALA A 108 -14.84 12.28 -1.86
C ALA A 108 -15.60 13.16 -2.88
N GLY A 109 -16.26 12.55 -3.89
CA GLY A 109 -17.00 13.27 -4.93
C GLY A 109 -16.15 14.02 -5.94
N ARG A 110 -14.86 13.68 -6.05
CA ARG A 110 -13.92 14.32 -6.98
C ARG A 110 -13.44 13.35 -8.06
N PRO A 111 -13.18 13.83 -9.30
CA PRO A 111 -12.49 13.03 -10.31
C PRO A 111 -11.07 12.71 -9.84
N PHE A 112 -10.57 11.53 -10.15
CA PHE A 112 -9.23 11.11 -9.73
C PHE A 112 -8.13 11.57 -10.69
N GLU A 113 -8.48 11.84 -11.94
CA GLU A 113 -7.55 12.19 -13.01
C GLU A 113 -6.64 13.38 -12.64
N PRO A 114 -7.16 14.52 -12.12
CA PRO A 114 -6.31 15.66 -11.76
C PRO A 114 -5.25 15.32 -10.71
N LEU A 115 -5.54 14.40 -9.78
CA LEU A 115 -4.54 13.93 -8.82
C LEU A 115 -3.43 13.15 -9.53
N PHE A 116 -3.78 12.28 -10.46
CA PHE A 116 -2.83 11.42 -11.18
C PHE A 116 -1.95 12.25 -12.13
N GLU A 117 -2.54 13.22 -12.84
CA GLU A 117 -1.81 14.19 -13.65
C GLU A 117 -0.82 14.99 -12.78
N LYS A 118 -1.27 15.50 -11.62
CA LYS A 118 -0.40 16.18 -10.66
C LYS A 118 0.76 15.31 -10.23
N MET A 119 0.54 13.99 -10.06
CA MET A 119 1.56 13.00 -9.69
C MET A 119 2.43 12.55 -10.88
N CYS A 120 2.30 13.17 -12.04
CA CYS A 120 3.06 12.87 -13.25
C CYS A 120 2.81 11.46 -13.81
N VAL A 121 1.62 10.90 -13.58
CA VAL A 121 1.22 9.62 -14.18
C VAL A 121 0.90 9.82 -15.65
N SER A 122 1.33 8.87 -16.51
CA SER A 122 1.05 8.93 -17.95
C SER A 122 -0.44 8.81 -18.26
N GLU A 123 -0.89 9.43 -19.35
CA GLU A 123 -2.27 9.34 -19.84
C GLU A 123 -2.71 7.88 -20.07
N GLU A 124 -1.81 7.04 -20.56
CA GLU A 124 -2.05 5.61 -20.76
C GLU A 124 -2.41 4.91 -19.43
N ASN A 125 -1.66 5.19 -18.36
CA ASN A 125 -1.90 4.59 -17.06
C ASN A 125 -3.11 5.19 -16.33
N ILE A 126 -3.41 6.47 -16.55
CA ILE A 126 -4.69 7.07 -16.11
C ILE A 126 -5.85 6.35 -16.79
N GLY A 127 -5.76 6.11 -18.11
CA GLY A 127 -6.74 5.34 -18.86
C GLY A 127 -6.85 3.89 -18.38
N LEU A 128 -5.74 3.26 -18.00
CA LEU A 128 -5.74 1.91 -17.42
C LEU A 128 -6.51 1.88 -16.09
N VAL A 129 -6.25 2.83 -15.19
CA VAL A 129 -6.97 2.93 -13.91
C VAL A 129 -8.46 3.13 -14.15
N ARG A 130 -8.84 3.97 -15.10
CA ARG A 130 -10.26 4.18 -15.47
C ARG A 130 -10.93 2.88 -15.90
N ARG A 131 -10.28 2.10 -16.78
CA ARG A 131 -10.81 0.79 -17.22
C ARG A 131 -10.93 -0.21 -16.07
N VAL A 132 -9.96 -0.23 -15.15
CA VAL A 132 -10.03 -1.12 -13.96
C VAL A 132 -11.20 -0.74 -13.06
N ILE A 133 -11.38 0.55 -12.76
CA ILE A 133 -12.51 1.04 -11.95
C ILE A 133 -13.85 0.71 -12.61
N GLU A 134 -13.94 0.91 -13.93
CA GLU A 134 -15.15 0.59 -14.69
C GLU A 134 -15.48 -0.91 -14.62
N GLY A 135 -14.47 -1.78 -14.80
CA GLY A 135 -14.63 -3.23 -14.70
C GLY A 135 -14.97 -3.72 -13.28
N GLN A 136 -14.70 -2.92 -12.25
CA GLN A 136 -15.02 -3.24 -10.85
C GLN A 136 -16.41 -2.72 -10.42
N LYS A 137 -17.13 -1.98 -11.26
CA LYS A 137 -18.50 -1.54 -10.96
C LYS A 137 -19.41 -2.73 -10.72
N GLY A 138 -20.14 -2.67 -9.61
CA GLY A 138 -21.02 -3.75 -9.17
C GLY A 138 -20.33 -4.92 -8.47
N ILE A 139 -18.98 -5.02 -8.53
CA ILE A 139 -18.20 -6.00 -7.77
C ILE A 139 -17.75 -5.36 -6.44
N TYR A 140 -17.12 -4.18 -6.53
CA TYR A 140 -16.68 -3.44 -5.36
C TYR A 140 -17.72 -2.39 -4.97
N GLU A 141 -18.54 -2.72 -3.98
CA GLU A 141 -19.46 -1.76 -3.37
C GLU A 141 -19.10 -1.55 -1.90
N ARG A 142 -18.74 -0.30 -1.57
CA ARG A 142 -18.54 0.09 -0.18
C ARG A 142 -19.92 0.38 0.44
N ARG A 143 -20.38 -0.55 1.27
CA ARG A 143 -21.60 -0.35 2.08
C ARG A 143 -21.20 -0.28 3.55
N GLU A 144 -21.83 0.61 4.29
CA GLU A 144 -21.63 0.70 5.74
C GLU A 144 -21.97 -0.64 6.40
N GLY A 145 -21.09 -1.10 7.29
CA GLY A 145 -21.24 -2.40 7.96
C GLY A 145 -20.73 -3.60 7.19
N ASN A 146 -20.31 -3.47 5.91
CA ASN A 146 -19.61 -4.53 5.21
C ASN A 146 -18.20 -4.71 5.78
N CYS A 147 -17.78 -5.96 5.90
CA CYS A 147 -16.41 -6.32 6.27
C CYS A 147 -15.85 -7.40 5.35
N ASP A 148 -14.54 -7.43 5.21
CA ASP A 148 -13.80 -8.49 4.56
C ASP A 148 -12.97 -9.21 5.62
N LEU A 149 -12.96 -10.54 5.61
CA LEU A 149 -12.17 -11.35 6.51
C LEU A 149 -10.88 -11.77 5.83
N PHE A 150 -9.74 -11.31 6.35
CA PHE A 150 -8.42 -11.77 5.93
C PHE A 150 -7.84 -12.73 6.96
N ILE A 151 -7.56 -13.97 6.55
CA ILE A 151 -6.94 -15.00 7.37
C ILE A 151 -5.49 -15.14 6.91
N SER A 152 -4.55 -14.75 7.77
CA SER A 152 -3.13 -14.84 7.46
C SER A 152 -2.57 -16.20 7.85
N LEU A 153 -1.92 -16.90 6.92
CA LEU A 153 -1.16 -18.12 7.16
C LEU A 153 0.31 -17.86 6.82
N PRO A 154 1.16 -17.48 7.79
CA PRO A 154 2.52 -17.00 7.53
C PRO A 154 3.52 -18.13 7.25
N PHE A 155 3.07 -19.25 6.72
CA PHE A 155 3.88 -20.43 6.45
C PHE A 155 4.10 -20.61 4.95
N CYS A 156 5.35 -20.90 4.56
CA CYS A 156 5.73 -21.20 3.17
C CYS A 156 6.61 -22.46 3.12
N PRO A 157 6.64 -23.19 1.99
CA PRO A 157 7.63 -24.28 1.82
C PRO A 157 9.06 -23.77 1.93
N SER A 158 9.31 -22.56 1.36
CA SER A 158 10.59 -21.84 1.41
C SER A 158 10.32 -20.34 1.38
N LYS A 159 11.31 -19.51 1.77
CA LYS A 159 11.18 -18.04 1.66
C LYS A 159 11.77 -17.59 0.32
N CYS A 160 10.93 -16.95 -0.51
CA CYS A 160 11.39 -16.35 -1.76
C CYS A 160 12.34 -15.17 -1.48
N THR A 161 13.37 -15.00 -2.30
CA THR A 161 14.42 -13.96 -2.12
C THR A 161 13.86 -12.54 -2.17
N TYR A 162 12.76 -12.33 -2.88
CA TYR A 162 12.08 -11.03 -3.04
C TYR A 162 10.90 -10.83 -2.08
N CYS A 163 10.60 -11.81 -1.21
CA CYS A 163 9.39 -11.73 -0.37
C CYS A 163 9.55 -10.74 0.79
N SER A 164 8.70 -9.73 0.81
CA SER A 164 8.57 -8.74 1.88
C SER A 164 7.55 -9.11 2.96
N PHE A 165 6.80 -10.20 2.77
CA PHE A 165 5.78 -10.61 3.73
C PHE A 165 6.39 -11.20 5.00
N ILE A 166 5.66 -11.06 6.10
CA ILE A 166 6.01 -11.70 7.38
C ILE A 166 5.67 -13.18 7.23
N THR A 167 6.60 -13.95 6.66
CA THR A 167 6.47 -15.39 6.44
C THR A 167 7.73 -16.12 6.84
N ALA A 168 7.57 -17.41 7.18
CA ALA A 168 8.68 -18.29 7.54
C ALA A 168 8.55 -19.66 6.87
N PRO A 169 9.69 -20.36 6.57
CA PRO A 169 9.66 -21.73 6.11
C PRO A 169 8.98 -22.64 7.14
N ILE A 170 8.00 -23.43 6.68
CA ILE A 170 7.21 -24.32 7.57
C ILE A 170 8.10 -25.34 8.28
N ALA A 171 9.15 -25.84 7.63
CA ALA A 171 10.09 -26.77 8.22
C ALA A 171 10.79 -26.18 9.47
N ALA A 172 11.09 -24.88 9.48
CA ALA A 172 11.73 -24.20 10.61
C ALA A 172 10.74 -23.84 11.73
N THR A 173 9.45 -23.69 11.39
CA THR A 173 8.41 -23.20 12.29
C THR A 173 7.38 -24.26 12.67
N ARG A 174 7.53 -25.50 12.20
CA ARG A 174 6.59 -26.60 12.39
C ARG A 174 6.18 -26.81 13.85
N LYS A 175 7.09 -26.64 14.77
CA LYS A 175 6.82 -26.77 16.21
C LYS A 175 5.83 -25.76 16.79
N TYR A 176 5.67 -24.59 16.13
CA TYR A 176 4.75 -23.54 16.56
C TYR A 176 3.38 -23.64 15.88
N LEU A 177 3.26 -24.47 14.84
CA LEU A 177 2.04 -24.55 14.04
C LEU A 177 0.81 -25.00 14.82
N PRO A 178 0.88 -26.00 15.72
CA PRO A 178 -0.28 -26.41 16.52
C PRO A 178 -0.84 -25.26 17.38
N ASP A 179 0.03 -24.51 18.05
CA ASP A 179 -0.34 -23.38 18.88
C ASP A 179 -0.91 -22.21 18.05
N TYR A 180 -0.29 -21.98 16.89
CA TYR A 180 -0.78 -20.96 15.94
C TYR A 180 -2.19 -21.28 15.45
N LEU A 181 -2.46 -22.54 15.07
CA LEU A 181 -3.79 -22.96 14.61
C LEU A 181 -4.82 -22.88 15.73
N ALA A 182 -4.45 -23.24 16.97
CA ALA A 182 -5.35 -23.11 18.12
C ALA A 182 -5.72 -21.63 18.37
N ALA A 183 -4.73 -20.73 18.39
CA ALA A 183 -4.98 -19.30 18.53
C ALA A 183 -5.85 -18.74 17.38
N LEU A 184 -5.58 -19.17 16.16
CA LEU A 184 -6.37 -18.75 14.99
C LEU A 184 -7.83 -19.23 15.08
N GLU A 185 -8.08 -20.46 15.55
CA GLU A 185 -9.44 -20.98 15.80
C GLU A 185 -10.19 -20.11 16.82
N GLU A 186 -9.53 -19.69 17.90
CA GLU A 186 -10.09 -18.80 18.92
C GLU A 186 -10.39 -17.41 18.35
N GLU A 187 -9.46 -16.82 17.57
CA GLU A 187 -9.65 -15.54 16.91
C GLU A 187 -10.82 -15.57 15.93
N LEU A 188 -10.94 -16.62 15.12
CA LEU A 188 -12.02 -16.78 14.16
C LEU A 188 -13.38 -16.93 14.85
N ALA A 189 -13.45 -17.65 15.97
CA ALA A 189 -14.66 -17.76 16.77
C ALA A 189 -15.08 -16.40 17.34
N ALA A 190 -14.13 -15.64 17.86
CA ALA A 190 -14.38 -14.28 18.36
C ALA A 190 -14.77 -13.31 17.26
N ALA A 191 -14.10 -13.38 16.10
CA ALA A 191 -14.40 -12.54 14.93
C ALA A 191 -15.83 -12.77 14.41
N GLY A 192 -16.31 -14.00 14.44
CA GLY A 192 -17.68 -14.35 14.02
C GLY A 192 -18.76 -13.53 14.71
N ALA A 193 -18.56 -13.21 16.00
CA ALA A 193 -19.49 -12.36 16.77
C ALA A 193 -19.46 -10.87 16.35
N LEU A 194 -18.38 -10.41 15.75
CA LEU A 194 -18.19 -9.02 15.30
C LEU A 194 -18.64 -8.80 13.85
N ILE A 195 -18.68 -9.86 13.05
CA ILE A 195 -19.02 -9.82 11.63
C ILE A 195 -20.53 -9.68 11.47
N LYS A 196 -20.99 -8.51 10.99
CA LYS A 196 -22.40 -8.25 10.71
C LYS A 196 -22.77 -8.58 9.27
N ASN A 197 -21.93 -8.20 8.34
CA ASN A 197 -22.15 -8.40 6.90
C ASN A 197 -20.81 -8.72 6.21
N LEU A 198 -20.54 -10.01 6.04
CA LEU A 198 -19.32 -10.50 5.43
C LEU A 198 -19.43 -10.42 3.91
N ARG A 199 -18.55 -9.64 3.28
CA ARG A 199 -18.47 -9.48 1.83
C ARG A 199 -17.54 -10.50 1.18
N SER A 200 -16.36 -10.67 1.72
CA SER A 200 -15.36 -11.59 1.20
C SER A 200 -14.54 -12.25 2.30
N VAL A 201 -14.02 -13.44 1.99
CA VAL A 201 -13.03 -14.15 2.80
C VAL A 201 -11.80 -14.38 1.95
N TYR A 202 -10.66 -13.95 2.42
CA TYR A 202 -9.36 -14.19 1.78
C TYR A 202 -8.43 -14.94 2.73
N ILE A 203 -7.92 -16.09 2.30
CA ILE A 203 -6.96 -16.90 3.04
C ILE A 203 -5.62 -16.83 2.33
N GLY A 204 -4.63 -16.20 2.97
CA GLY A 204 -3.36 -15.93 2.32
C GLY A 204 -2.25 -15.59 3.29
N GLY A 205 -1.34 -14.74 2.86
CA GLY A 205 -0.14 -14.33 3.62
C GLY A 205 1.10 -15.04 3.11
N GLY A 206 1.30 -16.32 3.49
CA GLY A 206 2.32 -17.19 2.93
C GLY A 206 1.76 -18.06 1.81
N THR A 207 1.92 -19.38 1.97
CA THR A 207 1.39 -20.40 1.04
C THR A 207 0.43 -21.30 1.82
N PRO A 208 -0.89 -21.10 1.75
CA PRO A 208 -1.85 -21.90 2.50
C PRO A 208 -1.72 -23.42 2.26
N PHE A 209 -1.34 -23.81 1.04
CA PHE A 209 -1.08 -25.20 0.68
C PHE A 209 0.23 -25.79 1.23
N ALA A 210 1.03 -25.01 1.98
CA ALA A 210 2.15 -25.56 2.75
C ALA A 210 1.69 -26.35 3.99
N LEU A 211 0.42 -26.17 4.40
CA LEU A 211 -0.23 -26.91 5.48
C LEU A 211 -0.71 -28.28 4.98
N GLU A 212 -0.67 -29.28 5.85
CA GLU A 212 -1.27 -30.60 5.59
C GLU A 212 -2.79 -30.50 5.51
N ALA A 213 -3.44 -31.51 4.92
CA ALA A 213 -4.88 -31.52 4.70
C ALA A 213 -5.70 -31.28 6.00
N GLU A 214 -5.32 -31.98 7.07
CA GLU A 214 -5.97 -31.85 8.38
C GLU A 214 -5.81 -30.47 9.00
N GLU A 215 -4.64 -29.85 8.79
CA GLU A 215 -4.34 -28.50 9.28
C GLU A 215 -5.13 -27.45 8.51
N ARG A 216 -5.27 -27.62 7.19
CA ARG A 216 -6.15 -26.76 6.38
C ARG A 216 -7.61 -26.87 6.80
N GLU A 217 -8.07 -28.08 7.11
CA GLU A 217 -9.44 -28.32 7.59
C GLU A 217 -9.71 -27.55 8.89
N ARG A 218 -8.74 -27.45 9.82
CA ARG A 218 -8.85 -26.67 11.04
C ARG A 218 -9.07 -25.18 10.74
N VAL A 219 -8.44 -24.64 9.70
CA VAL A 219 -8.64 -23.24 9.26
C VAL A 219 -9.99 -23.05 8.59
N LEU A 220 -10.42 -23.98 7.75
CA LEU A 220 -11.63 -23.85 6.95
C LEU A 220 -12.91 -24.09 7.75
N ARG A 221 -12.88 -24.98 8.74
CA ARG A 221 -14.05 -25.34 9.55
C ARG A 221 -14.70 -24.15 10.26
N PRO A 222 -13.98 -23.26 10.95
CA PRO A 222 -14.56 -22.05 11.55
C PRO A 222 -15.10 -21.04 10.52
N VAL A 223 -14.56 -21.06 9.29
CA VAL A 223 -14.94 -20.14 8.22
C VAL A 223 -16.19 -20.58 7.49
N ALA A 224 -16.43 -21.88 7.39
CA ALA A 224 -17.55 -22.46 6.65
C ALA A 224 -18.94 -21.92 7.07
N PRO A 225 -19.23 -21.65 8.37
CA PRO A 225 -20.47 -21.02 8.80
C PRO A 225 -20.56 -19.53 8.47
N LEU A 226 -19.40 -18.85 8.29
CA LEU A 226 -19.31 -17.43 7.98
C LEU A 226 -19.59 -17.24 6.49
N ARG A 227 -20.84 -17.39 6.09
CA ARG A 227 -21.22 -17.23 4.68
C ARG A 227 -21.18 -15.77 4.29
N ALA A 228 -20.37 -15.43 3.32
CA ALA A 228 -20.43 -14.16 2.64
C ALA A 228 -21.78 -14.07 1.89
N ASN A 229 -22.57 -13.05 2.16
CA ASN A 229 -23.84 -12.80 1.48
C ASN A 229 -23.59 -12.38 0.02
N GLY A 230 -23.52 -13.35 -0.89
CA GLY A 230 -23.18 -13.13 -2.30
C GLY A 230 -21.71 -12.81 -2.53
N GLY A 231 -20.84 -13.08 -1.57
CA GLY A 231 -19.44 -12.72 -1.56
C GLY A 231 -18.51 -13.78 -2.13
N GLU A 232 -17.25 -13.36 -2.30
CA GLU A 232 -16.16 -14.13 -2.86
C GLU A 232 -15.36 -14.85 -1.78
N TYR A 233 -14.97 -16.10 -2.06
CA TYR A 233 -13.98 -16.86 -1.28
C TYR A 233 -12.72 -17.03 -2.14
N THR A 234 -11.58 -16.55 -1.67
CA THR A 234 -10.29 -16.63 -2.36
C THR A 234 -9.20 -17.13 -1.43
#